data_b283de58a8f2e1734674ec29e27e23ee
#
_entry.id   b283de58a8f2e1734674ec29e27e23ee
#
_cell.length_a   1.000
_cell.length_b   1.000
_cell.length_c   1.000
_cell.angle_alpha   90.00
_cell.angle_beta   90.00
_cell.angle_gamma   90.00
#
_symmetry.space_group_name_H-M   'P 1'
#
loop_
_entity.id
_entity.type
_entity.pdbx_description
1 polymer ?
#
loop_
_entity_poly.entity_id
_entity_poly.type
_entity_poly.pdbx_seq_one_letter_code
_entity_poly.pdbx_strand_id
1 'polypeptide(L)'
;MNKLYIIGNVTHTPDLKNTPNGVPVCSFSVAVNRRDKDALFYRVTAWRGLGETCAKYLQKGKKVAVIGELDLRTYTGRDGMEKSALEVTASDIEFLSPRSDDQQQQQQQQVPEPELGGFIEVTGDDANLPF
;
A
#
# COMPACT_ATOMS: atom_id res chain seq x y z
N MET A 1 10.59 -6.60 19.58
CA MET A 1 9.56 -6.00 18.72
C MET A 1 9.94 -6.24 17.27
N ASN A 2 9.03 -6.78 16.49
CA ASN A 2 9.26 -7.05 15.08
C ASN A 2 8.26 -6.23 14.26
N LYS A 3 8.74 -5.15 13.66
CA LYS A 3 7.87 -4.20 12.97
C LYS A 3 8.49 -3.83 11.63
N LEU A 4 7.68 -3.92 10.59
CA LEU A 4 8.10 -3.62 9.22
C LEU A 4 7.20 -2.54 8.65
N TYR A 5 7.82 -1.60 7.94
CA TYR A 5 7.12 -0.55 7.20
C TYR A 5 7.61 -0.61 5.76
N ILE A 6 6.69 -0.82 4.83
CA ILE A 6 7.06 -0.82 3.41
C ILE A 6 6.07 0.01 2.62
N ILE A 7 6.57 0.60 1.54
CA ILE A 7 5.75 1.31 0.57
C ILE A 7 6.09 0.74 -0.80
N GLY A 8 5.07 0.32 -1.51
CA GLY A 8 5.27 -0.27 -2.82
C GLY A 8 3.98 -0.38 -3.58
N ASN A 9 4.02 -1.15 -4.66
CA ASN A 9 2.87 -1.32 -5.53
C ASN A 9 2.38 -2.76 -5.50
N VAL A 10 1.05 -2.90 -5.49
CA VAL A 10 0.40 -4.21 -5.54
C VAL A 10 0.66 -4.84 -6.90
N THR A 11 1.10 -6.08 -6.92
CA THR A 11 1.52 -6.73 -8.17
C THR A 11 0.38 -7.43 -8.89
N HIS A 12 -0.68 -7.77 -8.18
CA HIS A 12 -1.85 -8.40 -8.79
C HIS A 12 -3.05 -8.18 -7.88
N THR A 13 -4.23 -8.45 -8.39
CA THR A 13 -5.46 -8.27 -7.63
C THR A 13 -5.43 -9.11 -6.37
N PRO A 14 -5.72 -8.52 -5.19
CA PRO A 14 -5.72 -9.27 -3.94
C PRO A 14 -6.74 -10.40 -3.94
N ASP A 15 -6.41 -11.44 -3.22
CA ASP A 15 -7.23 -12.64 -3.11
C ASP A 15 -7.85 -12.69 -1.72
N LEU A 16 -9.17 -12.61 -1.66
CA LEU A 16 -9.90 -12.68 -0.39
C LEU A 16 -10.48 -14.07 -0.21
N LYS A 17 -10.17 -14.68 0.91
CA LYS A 17 -10.68 -16.00 1.25
C LYS A 17 -11.20 -16.00 2.67
N ASN A 18 -11.99 -17.01 3.00
CA ASN A 18 -12.44 -17.23 4.37
C ASN A 18 -11.79 -18.51 4.90
N THR A 19 -11.37 -18.44 6.17
CA THR A 19 -10.88 -19.64 6.83
C THR A 19 -12.05 -20.57 7.10
N PRO A 20 -11.78 -21.84 7.49
CA PRO A 20 -12.86 -22.76 7.86
C PRO A 20 -13.77 -22.21 8.96
N ASN A 21 -13.25 -21.32 9.81
CA ASN A 21 -14.04 -20.69 10.86
C ASN A 21 -14.76 -19.42 10.38
N GLY A 22 -14.70 -19.11 9.09
CA GLY A 22 -15.41 -17.96 8.55
C GLY A 22 -14.69 -16.64 8.72
N VAL A 23 -13.40 -16.63 9.03
CA VAL A 23 -12.62 -15.41 9.21
C VAL A 23 -12.08 -14.96 7.84
N PRO A 24 -12.36 -13.74 7.40
CA PRO A 24 -11.83 -13.26 6.13
C PRO A 24 -10.33 -13.02 6.23
N VAL A 25 -9.61 -13.40 5.17
CA VAL A 25 -8.18 -13.17 5.05
C VAL A 25 -7.87 -12.79 3.60
N CYS A 26 -7.14 -11.69 3.45
CA CYS A 26 -6.77 -11.18 2.13
C CYS A 26 -5.27 -11.32 1.94
N SER A 27 -4.87 -11.85 0.79
CA SER A 27 -3.46 -12.03 0.45
C SER A 27 -3.14 -11.26 -0.82
N PHE A 28 -2.01 -10.59 -0.82
CA PHE A 28 -1.52 -9.89 -2.00
C PHE A 28 -0.01 -9.71 -1.89
N SER A 29 0.62 -9.37 -3.01
CA SER A 29 2.05 -9.13 -3.04
C SER A 29 2.32 -7.68 -3.34
N VAL A 30 3.34 -7.14 -2.69
CA VAL A 30 3.76 -5.75 -2.85
C VAL A 30 5.19 -5.75 -3.35
N ALA A 31 5.42 -5.05 -4.45
CA ALA A 31 6.76 -4.87 -5.01
C ALA A 31 7.30 -3.54 -4.49
N VAL A 32 8.45 -3.61 -3.84
CA VAL A 32 9.13 -2.45 -3.31
C VAL A 32 10.37 -2.20 -4.15
N ASN A 33 10.38 -1.08 -4.85
CA ASN A 33 11.52 -0.71 -5.70
C ASN A 33 12.68 -0.28 -4.84
N ARG A 34 13.87 -0.71 -5.22
CA ARG A 34 15.09 -0.32 -4.53
C ARG A 34 16.01 0.40 -5.52
N ARG A 35 16.78 1.34 -4.99
CA ARG A 35 17.74 2.05 -5.83
C ARG A 35 18.82 1.08 -6.29
N ASP A 36 19.03 1.00 -7.62
CA ASP A 36 20.12 0.22 -8.23
C ASP A 36 20.09 -1.26 -7.90
N LYS A 37 18.92 -1.80 -7.55
CA LYS A 37 18.76 -3.22 -7.24
C LYS A 37 17.40 -3.69 -7.72
N ASP A 38 17.25 -5.00 -7.80
CA ASP A 38 15.98 -5.60 -8.14
C ASP A 38 14.95 -5.29 -7.05
N ALA A 39 13.69 -5.22 -7.46
CA ALA A 39 12.61 -5.00 -6.52
C ALA A 39 12.50 -6.16 -5.54
N LEU A 40 12.14 -5.84 -4.31
CA LEU A 40 11.79 -6.86 -3.32
C LEU A 40 10.30 -7.10 -3.38
N PHE A 41 9.90 -8.36 -3.25
CA PHE A 41 8.49 -8.73 -3.24
C PHE A 41 8.13 -9.23 -1.86
N TYR A 42 7.10 -8.63 -1.28
CA TYR A 42 6.59 -9.01 0.03
C TYR A 42 5.21 -9.60 -0.13
N ARG A 43 4.99 -10.77 0.47
CA ARG A 43 3.68 -11.37 0.50
C ARG A 43 2.96 -10.88 1.74
N VAL A 44 1.86 -10.17 1.54
CA VAL A 44 1.14 -9.52 2.63
C VAL A 44 -0.15 -10.28 2.90
N THR A 45 -0.42 -10.51 4.17
CA THR A 45 -1.66 -11.12 4.63
C THR A 45 -2.35 -10.15 5.57
N ALA A 46 -3.61 -9.86 5.29
CA ALA A 46 -4.42 -8.98 6.12
C ALA A 46 -5.66 -9.73 6.57
N TRP A 47 -5.95 -9.67 7.85
CA TRP A 47 -7.00 -10.48 8.48
C TRP A 47 -8.22 -9.63 8.82
N ARG A 48 -9.39 -10.25 8.80
CA ARG A 48 -10.66 -9.69 9.28
C ARG A 48 -11.02 -8.41 8.52
N GLY A 49 -11.43 -7.37 9.22
CA GLY A 49 -11.85 -6.14 8.58
C GLY A 49 -10.79 -5.48 7.71
N LEU A 50 -9.54 -5.55 8.13
CA LEU A 50 -8.45 -5.03 7.32
C LEU A 50 -8.34 -5.79 6.00
N GLY A 51 -8.50 -7.11 6.05
CA GLY A 51 -8.48 -7.93 4.84
C GLY A 51 -9.62 -7.59 3.90
N GLU A 52 -10.80 -7.41 4.44
CA GLU A 52 -11.97 -7.04 3.63
C GLU A 52 -11.77 -5.68 2.96
N THR A 53 -11.21 -4.72 3.70
CA THR A 53 -10.92 -3.40 3.15
C THR A 53 -9.90 -3.50 2.02
N CYS A 54 -8.86 -4.29 2.21
CA CYS A 54 -7.86 -4.50 1.17
C CYS A 54 -8.47 -5.10 -0.09
N ALA A 55 -9.29 -6.13 0.07
CA ALA A 55 -9.93 -6.77 -1.07
C ALA A 55 -10.84 -5.80 -1.82
N LYS A 56 -11.47 -4.89 -1.10
CA LYS A 56 -12.39 -3.94 -1.68
C LYS A 56 -11.68 -2.83 -2.46
N TYR A 57 -10.56 -2.34 -1.95
CA TYR A 57 -9.95 -1.13 -2.50
C TYR A 57 -8.65 -1.35 -3.24
N LEU A 58 -7.94 -2.43 -3.02
CA LEU A 58 -6.65 -2.66 -3.68
C LEU A 58 -6.85 -3.35 -5.01
N GLN A 59 -6.04 -2.96 -5.98
CA GLN A 59 -5.97 -3.56 -7.30
C GLN A 59 -4.54 -3.56 -7.77
N LYS A 60 -4.26 -4.35 -8.80
CA LYS A 60 -2.95 -4.38 -9.41
C LYS A 60 -2.48 -2.96 -9.76
N GLY A 61 -1.27 -2.63 -9.36
CA GLY A 61 -0.66 -1.33 -9.67
C GLY A 61 -0.92 -0.25 -8.64
N LYS A 62 -1.80 -0.47 -7.68
CA LYS A 62 -2.07 0.52 -6.65
C LYS A 62 -0.91 0.64 -5.70
N LYS A 63 -0.66 1.85 -5.23
CA LYS A 63 0.41 2.12 -4.28
C LYS A 63 -0.13 2.02 -2.86
N VAL A 64 0.63 1.39 -2.00
CA VAL A 64 0.18 1.09 -0.66
C VAL A 64 1.35 1.14 0.31
N ALA A 65 1.07 1.58 1.54
CA ALA A 65 2.00 1.48 2.65
C ALA A 65 1.50 0.39 3.58
N VAL A 66 2.35 -0.55 3.93
CA VAL A 66 1.99 -1.67 4.78
C VAL A 66 2.83 -1.61 6.05
N ILE A 67 2.16 -1.74 7.16
CA ILE A 67 2.80 -1.80 8.47
C ILE A 67 2.44 -3.14 9.07
N GLY A 68 3.43 -3.90 9.51
CA GLY A 68 3.15 -5.19 10.07
C GLY A 68 4.36 -5.89 10.60
N GLU A 69 4.23 -7.19 10.72
CA GLU A 69 5.26 -8.05 11.27
C GLU A 69 5.85 -8.89 10.15
N LEU A 70 7.17 -8.89 10.06
CA LEU A 70 7.89 -9.62 9.03
C LEU A 70 8.21 -11.04 9.49
N ASP A 71 7.99 -11.98 8.61
CA ASP A 71 8.37 -13.37 8.82
C ASP A 71 9.09 -13.85 7.57
N LEU A 72 10.14 -14.61 7.76
CA LEU A 72 10.88 -15.20 6.67
C LEU A 72 10.49 -16.66 6.55
N ARG A 73 9.95 -17.02 5.40
CA ARG A 73 9.49 -18.38 5.16
C ARG A 73 10.43 -19.05 4.17
N THR A 74 10.92 -20.22 4.53
CA THR A 74 11.79 -21.02 3.68
C THR A 74 11.02 -22.20 3.16
N TYR A 75 11.15 -22.47 1.84
CA TYR A 75 10.46 -23.59 1.22
C TYR A 75 11.31 -24.15 0.10
N THR A 76 10.99 -25.37 -0.31
CA THR A 76 11.69 -26.02 -1.43
C THR A 76 10.89 -25.79 -2.71
N GLY A 77 11.55 -25.22 -3.72
CA GLY A 77 10.92 -24.99 -5.00
C GLY A 77 10.79 -26.26 -5.81
N ARG A 78 10.13 -26.16 -6.97
CA ARG A 78 9.93 -27.31 -7.86
C ARG A 78 11.25 -27.86 -8.38
N ASP A 79 12.25 -27.02 -8.49
CA ASP A 79 13.58 -27.40 -8.94
C ASP A 79 14.41 -28.07 -7.85
N GLY A 80 13.83 -28.27 -6.67
CA GLY A 80 14.53 -28.89 -5.54
C GLY A 80 15.40 -27.92 -4.79
N MET A 81 15.45 -26.65 -5.18
CA MET A 81 16.28 -25.66 -4.50
C MET A 81 15.51 -24.98 -3.40
N GLU A 82 16.23 -24.67 -2.34
CA GLU A 82 15.65 -23.95 -1.20
C GLU A 82 15.45 -22.49 -1.53
N LYS A 83 14.26 -21.98 -1.26
CA LYS A 83 13.91 -20.58 -1.54
C LYS A 83 13.33 -19.93 -0.29
N SER A 84 13.41 -18.61 -0.25
CA SER A 84 12.90 -17.83 0.85
C SER A 84 11.85 -16.86 0.35
N ALA A 85 10.82 -16.64 1.15
CA ALA A 85 9.78 -15.66 0.87
C ALA A 85 9.67 -14.72 2.06
N LEU A 86 9.51 -13.42 1.77
CA LEU A 86 9.27 -12.41 2.77
C LEU A 86 7.77 -12.30 2.97
N GLU A 87 7.30 -12.62 4.15
CA GLU A 87 5.87 -12.58 4.46
C GLU A 87 5.61 -11.54 5.53
N VAL A 88 4.53 -10.79 5.36
CA VAL A 88 4.15 -9.72 6.26
C VAL A 88 2.72 -9.96 6.71
N THR A 89 2.52 -10.01 8.02
CA THR A 89 1.18 -9.97 8.57
C THR A 89 0.86 -8.52 8.87
N ALA A 90 -0.07 -7.96 8.11
CA ALA A 90 -0.37 -6.54 8.19
C ALA A 90 -1.13 -6.22 9.48
N SER A 91 -0.69 -5.18 10.15
CA SER A 91 -1.43 -4.62 11.28
C SER A 91 -2.14 -3.34 10.87
N ASP A 92 -1.65 -2.68 9.82
CA ASP A 92 -2.27 -1.48 9.29
C ASP A 92 -1.86 -1.30 7.83
N ILE A 93 -2.72 -0.67 7.04
CA ILE A 93 -2.46 -0.43 5.63
C ILE A 93 -2.99 0.95 5.26
N GLU A 94 -2.14 1.72 4.56
CA GLU A 94 -2.50 3.05 4.06
C GLU A 94 -2.59 2.98 2.55
N PHE A 95 -3.69 3.45 2.01
CA PHE A 95 -3.90 3.45 0.56
C PHE A 95 -3.37 4.76 0.00
N LEU A 96 -2.28 4.68 -0.75
CA LEU A 96 -1.58 5.86 -1.25
C LEU A 96 -1.98 6.24 -2.66
N SER A 97 -2.60 5.33 -3.40
CA SER A 97 -3.16 5.65 -4.71
C SER A 97 -4.62 5.98 -4.56
N PRO A 98 -5.11 7.03 -5.21
CA PRO A 98 -6.53 7.34 -5.15
C PRO A 98 -7.34 6.26 -5.86
N ARG A 99 -8.53 6.01 -5.37
CA ARG A 99 -9.48 5.13 -6.07
C ARG A 99 -10.01 5.86 -7.29
N SER A 100 -10.51 5.09 -8.25
CA SER A 100 -11.05 5.68 -9.47
C SER A 100 -12.09 6.75 -9.16
N ASP A 101 -12.94 6.50 -8.18
CA ASP A 101 -13.99 7.44 -7.81
C ASP A 101 -13.44 8.67 -7.12
N ASP A 102 -12.30 8.55 -6.45
CA ASP A 102 -11.75 9.61 -5.62
C ASP A 102 -10.81 10.52 -6.38
N GLN A 103 -10.32 10.10 -7.53
CA GLN A 103 -9.36 10.88 -8.28
C GLN A 103 -9.89 12.27 -8.61
N GLN A 104 -11.13 12.32 -9.05
CA GLN A 104 -11.73 13.60 -9.40
C GLN A 104 -11.91 14.49 -8.17
N GLN A 105 -12.31 13.89 -7.07
CA GLN A 105 -12.51 14.63 -5.85
C GLN A 105 -11.20 15.18 -5.30
N GLN A 106 -10.15 14.40 -5.37
CA GLN A 106 -8.86 14.85 -4.89
C GLN A 106 -8.32 15.99 -5.73
N GLN A 107 -8.51 15.91 -7.02
CA GLN A 107 -8.08 17.01 -7.88
C GLN A 107 -8.80 18.30 -7.54
N GLN A 108 -10.05 18.20 -7.22
CA GLN A 108 -10.83 19.37 -6.82
C GLN A 108 -10.33 19.95 -5.50
N GLN A 109 -9.95 19.07 -4.58
CA GLN A 109 -9.46 19.52 -3.29
C GLN A 109 -8.10 20.15 -3.37
N GLN A 110 -7.27 19.68 -4.26
CA GLN A 110 -5.92 20.21 -4.40
C GLN A 110 -5.90 21.59 -5.04
N VAL A 111 -6.87 21.89 -5.81
CA VAL A 111 -6.93 23.17 -6.49
C VAL A 111 -7.08 24.33 -5.52
N PRO A 112 -7.88 24.26 -4.56
CA PRO A 112 -7.99 25.34 -3.63
C PRO A 112 -6.75 25.50 -2.82
N GLU A 113 -6.32 25.27 -2.78
CA GLU A 113 -5.61 25.56 -1.98
C GLU A 113 -5.07 26.24 -1.86
N PRO A 114 -5.37 26.28 -2.45
CA PRO A 114 -4.90 26.91 -2.20
C PRO A 114 -4.69 27.59 -1.98
N GLU A 115 -4.69 27.41 -2.24
CA GLU A 115 -4.63 27.96 -2.19
C GLU A 115 -4.32 28.49 -1.88
N LEU A 116 -4.18 28.65 -2.21
CA LEU A 116 -4.05 29.27 -2.11
C LEU A 116 -3.88 29.79 -2.03
N GLY A 117 -3.66 29.90 -2.28
CA GLY A 117 -3.74 30.45 -2.33
C GLY A 117 -3.38 30.65 -2.06
N GLY A 118 -3.29 30.70 -2.35
CA GLY A 118 -3.33 31.00 -2.30
C GLY A 118 -2.78 31.11 -1.91
N PHE A 119 -2.73 31.01 -2.15
CA PHE A 119 -2.64 31.36 -2.13
C PHE A 119 -2.36 31.91 -2.05
N ILE A 120 -2.05 31.90 -1.94
CA ILE A 120 -2.01 32.43 -2.16
C ILE A 120 -1.67 32.98 -2.12
N GLU A 121 -1.53 33.07 -2.24
CA GLU A 121 -1.54 33.57 -2.45
C GLU A 121 -1.16 34.01 -2.27
N VAL A 122 -0.91 34.22 -2.45
CA VAL A 122 -0.81 34.76 -2.54
C VAL A 122 -0.52 35.29 -2.53
N THR A 123 -0.30 35.54 -2.54
CA THR A 123 -0.26 36.12 -2.64
C THR A 123 0.14 36.54 -2.51
N GLY A 124 0.49 36.91 -2.75
CA GLY A 124 0.61 37.32 -2.79
C GLY A 124 1.10 37.50 -2.42
N ASP A 125 1.20 37.82 -2.44
CA ASP A 125 1.45 38.08 -2.19
C ASP A 125 1.93 37.90 -1.74
N ASP A 126 2.16 37.90 -1.75
CA ASP A 126 2.33 37.78 -1.47
C ASP A 126 2.80 37.51 -1.16
N ALA A 127 3.07 37.81 -1.10
CA ALA A 127 3.17 37.52 -0.96
C ALA A 127 3.56 37.20 -0.47
N ASN A 128 3.71 37.36 -0.54
CA ASN A 128 3.80 37.05 -0.09
C ASN A 128 4.06 36.43 0.52
N LEU A 129 4.19 35.93 0.64
CA LEU A 129 4.21 35.25 1.14
C LEU A 129 4.64 34.73 1.73
N PRO A 130 4.90 35.01 2.06
CA PRO A 130 5.13 34.35 2.53
C PRO A 130 5.32 33.64 2.92
N PHE A 131 5.48 33.13 2.67
CA PHE A 131 5.38 32.45 2.80
C PHE A 131 5.53 32.01 2.85
#